data_5d8c0ce6a66dc758a7c3e4d1add0bf5c
#
_entry.id   5d8c0ce6a66dc758a7c3e4d1add0bf5c
#
_cell.length_a   1.000
_cell.length_b   1.000
_cell.length_c   1.000
_cell.angle_alpha   90.00
_cell.angle_beta   90.00
_cell.angle_gamma   90.00
#
_symmetry.space_group_name_H-M   'P 1'
#
loop_
_entity.id
_entity.type
_entity.pdbx_description
1 polymer ?
#
loop_
_entity_poly.entity_id
_entity_poly.type
_entity_poly.pdbx_seq_one_letter_code
_entity_poly.pdbx_strand_id
1 'polypeptide(L)'
;MRRSRVWEGPSMKEVIDWQGYLAMFDEDALMIQSPFTLSGSIAFGSDSDYTTMAIAGLHLLFSRGIDITSVRSLPLVNIHAVKAATGVEVMSDEENDTPCEWNLLVGEEATLVFTNNLERDLAFHGPADLEALDRTFAEDMAAAWSRELQLNHVSQGAYVSESAYLEGANARLGLLAQHSGDALVWPPRQLDQHGERIPTANQALMAQATVESWTKLSAAGAPSEFALRAPVLGGIQTVFVQFEQGPRGVFLVADDAEYEPAIGDQVSFVVRRIYAQEGLIRYGMKAIPTNS
;
A
#
# COMPACT_ATOMS: atom_id res chain seq x y z
N MET A 1 -29.73 -17.18 -12.97
CA MET A 1 -29.73 -17.30 -11.52
C MET A 1 -28.38 -17.88 -11.09
N ARG A 2 -27.40 -17.04 -10.81
CA ARG A 2 -26.14 -17.48 -10.15
C ARG A 2 -26.43 -17.50 -8.65
N ARG A 3 -26.33 -18.66 -8.02
CA ARG A 3 -26.39 -18.80 -6.56
C ARG A 3 -25.21 -18.04 -5.99
N SER A 4 -25.47 -16.98 -5.21
CA SER A 4 -24.49 -16.40 -4.31
C SER A 4 -23.92 -17.52 -3.46
N ARG A 5 -22.61 -17.76 -3.57
CA ARG A 5 -21.92 -18.63 -2.60
C ARG A 5 -22.05 -17.93 -1.25
N VAL A 6 -22.76 -18.54 -0.35
CA VAL A 6 -22.75 -18.18 1.06
C VAL A 6 -21.31 -18.36 1.51
N TRP A 7 -20.67 -17.28 1.94
CA TRP A 7 -19.34 -17.33 2.49
C TRP A 7 -19.40 -18.10 3.83
N GLU A 8 -18.84 -19.30 3.86
CA GLU A 8 -18.56 -20.00 5.11
C GLU A 8 -17.20 -19.51 5.59
N GLY A 9 -17.21 -18.43 6.36
CA GLY A 9 -16.01 -17.87 6.99
C GLY A 9 -15.35 -18.85 7.94
N PRO A 10 -14.05 -18.70 8.23
CA PRO A 10 -13.38 -19.51 9.23
C PRO A 10 -14.04 -19.34 10.60
N SER A 11 -14.31 -20.45 11.28
CA SER A 11 -15.07 -20.52 12.54
C SER A 11 -14.29 -20.02 13.76
N MET A 12 -13.16 -19.35 13.60
CA MET A 12 -12.36 -18.77 14.68
C MET A 12 -11.89 -17.37 14.32
N LYS A 13 -11.95 -16.47 15.30
CA LYS A 13 -11.35 -15.14 15.27
C LYS A 13 -9.82 -15.26 15.36
N GLU A 14 -9.20 -15.74 14.29
CA GLU A 14 -7.75 -15.86 14.19
C GLU A 14 -7.19 -14.56 13.63
N VAL A 15 -6.22 -13.99 14.33
CA VAL A 15 -5.46 -12.84 13.86
C VAL A 15 -4.30 -13.36 13.04
N ILE A 16 -4.15 -12.82 11.84
CA ILE A 16 -3.05 -13.13 10.91
C ILE A 16 -2.24 -11.88 10.59
N ASP A 17 -0.95 -12.07 10.32
CA ASP A 17 -0.11 -11.04 9.74
C ASP A 17 -0.37 -10.95 8.24
N TRP A 18 -0.69 -9.74 7.76
CA TRP A 18 -0.97 -9.51 6.36
C TRP A 18 -0.42 -8.18 5.89
N GLN A 19 0.59 -8.22 5.02
CA GLN A 19 1.21 -7.03 4.42
C GLN A 19 1.66 -5.97 5.44
N GLY A 20 2.14 -6.42 6.63
CA GLY A 20 2.58 -5.55 7.71
C GLY A 20 1.43 -4.99 8.58
N TYR A 21 0.25 -5.59 8.51
CA TYR A 21 -0.91 -5.31 9.34
C TYR A 21 -1.40 -6.58 10.04
N LEU A 22 -2.12 -6.39 11.12
CA LEU A 22 -2.89 -7.45 11.76
C LEU A 22 -4.28 -7.49 11.13
N ALA A 23 -4.71 -8.68 10.70
CA ALA A 23 -6.00 -8.87 10.08
C ALA A 23 -6.82 -9.93 10.83
N MET A 24 -8.11 -9.67 11.02
CA MET A 24 -9.03 -10.60 11.67
C MET A 24 -10.34 -10.68 10.90
N PHE A 25 -10.78 -11.91 10.59
CA PHE A 25 -12.11 -12.14 10.06
C PHE A 25 -13.11 -12.39 11.20
N ASP A 26 -14.28 -11.80 11.08
CA ASP A 26 -15.40 -12.02 11.99
C ASP A 26 -16.71 -12.09 11.20
N GLU A 27 -17.15 -13.31 10.87
CA GLU A 27 -18.34 -13.61 10.05
C GLU A 27 -18.37 -12.83 8.72
N ASP A 28 -19.12 -11.72 8.68
CA ASP A 28 -19.34 -10.86 7.51
C ASP A 28 -18.47 -9.59 7.50
N ALA A 29 -17.39 -9.60 8.29
CA ALA A 29 -16.47 -8.48 8.40
C ALA A 29 -15.00 -8.90 8.33
N LEU A 30 -14.17 -8.00 7.79
CA LEU A 30 -12.71 -8.06 7.89
C LEU A 30 -12.24 -6.81 8.63
N MET A 31 -11.48 -7.00 9.69
CA MET A 31 -10.82 -5.92 10.42
C MET A 31 -9.34 -5.93 10.14
N ILE A 32 -8.78 -4.76 9.84
CA ILE A 32 -7.34 -4.53 9.62
C ILE A 32 -6.89 -3.50 10.65
N GLN A 33 -5.82 -3.81 11.37
CA GLN A 33 -5.25 -2.94 12.40
C GLN A 33 -3.74 -2.80 12.21
N SER A 34 -3.21 -1.63 12.54
CA SER A 34 -1.76 -1.44 12.63
C SER A 34 -1.18 -2.27 13.77
N PRO A 35 0.01 -2.88 13.60
CA PRO A 35 0.67 -3.63 14.66
C PRO A 35 1.37 -2.73 15.69
N PHE A 36 1.32 -1.40 15.54
CA PHE A 36 2.06 -0.46 16.35
C PHE A 36 1.22 0.26 17.39
N THR A 37 1.85 0.63 18.51
CA THR A 37 1.25 1.49 19.54
C THR A 37 2.12 2.70 19.82
N LEU A 38 1.46 3.81 20.15
CA LEU A 38 2.09 5.03 20.64
C LEU A 38 1.37 5.50 21.90
N SER A 39 2.07 5.51 23.02
CA SER A 39 1.50 5.95 24.31
C SER A 39 0.24 5.18 24.77
N GLY A 40 0.12 3.93 24.35
CA GLY A 40 -0.99 3.04 24.71
C GLY A 40 -2.16 3.04 23.73
N SER A 41 -2.08 3.84 22.67
CA SER A 41 -3.07 3.87 21.58
C SER A 41 -2.52 3.23 20.32
N ILE A 42 -3.37 2.63 19.47
CA ILE A 42 -2.96 2.06 18.18
C ILE A 42 -2.53 3.20 17.27
N ALA A 43 -1.36 3.07 16.64
CA ALA A 43 -0.75 4.08 15.80
C ALA A 43 -0.36 3.54 14.43
N PHE A 44 -0.35 4.39 13.41
CA PHE A 44 0.18 4.01 12.11
C PHE A 44 1.70 3.81 12.16
N GLY A 45 2.18 2.87 11.36
CA GLY A 45 3.60 2.78 11.03
C GLY A 45 4.10 3.99 10.23
N SER A 46 5.40 4.05 9.99
CA SER A 46 6.09 5.22 9.42
C SER A 46 5.57 5.66 8.05
N ASP A 47 5.12 4.73 7.22
CA ASP A 47 4.67 4.95 5.84
C ASP A 47 3.27 4.39 5.55
N SER A 48 2.52 4.05 6.58
CA SER A 48 1.14 3.56 6.48
C SER A 48 0.10 4.63 6.81
N ASP A 49 -1.12 4.43 6.32
CA ASP A 49 -2.32 5.21 6.59
C ASP A 49 -3.58 4.38 6.26
N TYR A 50 -4.78 4.97 6.40
CA TYR A 50 -6.03 4.27 6.05
C TYR A 50 -6.10 3.83 4.59
N THR A 51 -5.46 4.54 3.66
CA THR A 51 -5.44 4.15 2.24
C THR A 51 -4.65 2.86 2.04
N THR A 52 -3.47 2.77 2.65
CA THR A 52 -2.62 1.58 2.54
C THR A 52 -3.25 0.37 3.24
N MET A 53 -3.95 0.59 4.36
CA MET A 53 -4.73 -0.44 5.05
C MET A 53 -5.93 -0.90 4.21
N ALA A 54 -6.65 0.03 3.56
CA ALA A 54 -7.77 -0.29 2.69
C ALA A 54 -7.34 -1.18 1.52
N ILE A 55 -6.20 -0.86 0.88
CA ILE A 55 -5.64 -1.66 -0.20
C ILE A 55 -5.24 -3.05 0.30
N ALA A 56 -4.56 -3.13 1.44
CA ALA A 56 -4.17 -4.41 2.03
C ALA A 56 -5.39 -5.28 2.37
N GLY A 57 -6.45 -4.69 2.92
CA GLY A 57 -7.69 -5.39 3.23
C GLY A 57 -8.39 -5.94 1.99
N LEU A 58 -8.49 -5.15 0.92
CA LEU A 58 -9.06 -5.61 -0.35
C LEU A 58 -8.24 -6.74 -0.97
N HIS A 59 -6.91 -6.64 -0.95
CA HIS A 59 -6.04 -7.73 -1.40
C HIS A 59 -6.25 -9.01 -0.58
N LEU A 60 -6.48 -8.90 0.74
CA LEU A 60 -6.76 -10.06 1.58
C LEU A 60 -8.11 -10.69 1.22
N LEU A 61 -9.16 -9.87 1.02
CA LEU A 61 -10.48 -10.36 0.59
C LEU A 61 -10.38 -11.09 -0.77
N PHE A 62 -9.65 -10.54 -1.74
CA PHE A 62 -9.40 -11.19 -3.03
C PHE A 62 -8.64 -12.52 -2.88
N SER A 63 -7.62 -12.55 -2.02
CA SER A 63 -6.85 -13.78 -1.76
C SER A 63 -7.70 -14.91 -1.18
N ARG A 64 -8.82 -14.56 -0.52
CA ARG A 64 -9.81 -15.48 0.03
C ARG A 64 -10.94 -15.80 -0.97
N GLY A 65 -10.86 -15.31 -2.20
CA GLY A 65 -11.85 -15.54 -3.25
C GLY A 65 -13.14 -14.73 -3.06
N ILE A 66 -13.10 -13.66 -2.27
CA ILE A 66 -14.21 -12.72 -2.12
C ILE A 66 -14.05 -11.68 -3.23
N ASP A 67 -14.96 -11.70 -4.17
CA ASP A 67 -14.98 -10.77 -5.31
C ASP A 67 -15.77 -9.53 -4.92
N ILE A 68 -15.10 -8.37 -4.90
CA ILE A 68 -15.68 -7.08 -4.52
C ILE A 68 -15.49 -6.13 -5.69
N THR A 69 -16.58 -5.58 -6.17
CA THR A 69 -16.57 -4.62 -7.28
C THR A 69 -16.71 -3.18 -6.81
N SER A 70 -17.34 -2.97 -5.65
CA SER A 70 -17.53 -1.63 -5.09
C SER A 70 -17.45 -1.59 -3.57
N VAL A 71 -16.88 -0.51 -3.04
CA VAL A 71 -16.86 -0.20 -1.61
C VAL A 71 -17.27 1.24 -1.38
N ARG A 72 -18.01 1.50 -0.30
CA ARG A 72 -18.25 2.85 0.19
C ARG A 72 -17.14 3.21 1.17
N SER A 73 -16.52 4.36 0.99
CA SER A 73 -15.37 4.80 1.78
C SER A 73 -15.59 6.16 2.43
N LEU A 74 -14.97 6.32 3.59
CA LEU A 74 -14.86 7.59 4.29
C LEU A 74 -13.83 8.52 3.63
N PRO A 75 -13.92 9.84 3.84
CA PRO A 75 -13.03 10.83 3.23
C PRO A 75 -11.54 10.70 3.61
N LEU A 76 -11.20 9.84 4.56
CA LEU A 76 -9.82 9.59 5.01
C LEU A 76 -9.03 8.64 4.08
N VAL A 77 -9.69 8.03 3.09
CA VAL A 77 -9.08 7.08 2.15
C VAL A 77 -8.93 7.72 0.78
N ASN A 78 -7.76 7.62 0.18
CA ASN A 78 -7.53 8.09 -1.20
C ASN A 78 -8.17 7.13 -2.20
N ILE A 79 -9.35 7.50 -2.70
CA ILE A 79 -10.16 6.68 -3.61
C ILE A 79 -9.42 6.34 -4.91
N HIS A 80 -8.62 7.27 -5.44
CA HIS A 80 -7.86 7.04 -6.68
C HIS A 80 -6.78 5.99 -6.48
N ALA A 81 -6.07 6.02 -5.34
CA ALA A 81 -5.04 5.04 -5.03
C ALA A 81 -5.64 3.65 -4.81
N VAL A 82 -6.77 3.55 -4.09
CA VAL A 82 -7.47 2.27 -3.89
C VAL A 82 -7.93 1.70 -5.22
N LYS A 83 -8.63 2.49 -6.05
CA LYS A 83 -9.06 2.05 -7.38
C LYS A 83 -7.89 1.62 -8.26
N ALA A 84 -6.81 2.38 -8.27
CA ALA A 84 -5.62 2.06 -9.06
C ALA A 84 -4.93 0.76 -8.63
N ALA A 85 -4.89 0.48 -7.32
CA ALA A 85 -4.23 -0.71 -6.78
C ALA A 85 -5.08 -1.97 -6.90
N THR A 86 -6.41 -1.85 -6.82
CA THR A 86 -7.32 -2.99 -6.64
C THR A 86 -8.33 -3.17 -7.77
N GLY A 87 -8.58 -2.15 -8.57
CA GLY A 87 -9.64 -2.13 -9.57
C GLY A 87 -11.06 -1.93 -8.98
N VAL A 88 -11.20 -1.83 -7.67
CA VAL A 88 -12.48 -1.65 -6.98
C VAL A 88 -12.98 -0.22 -7.14
N GLU A 89 -14.26 -0.05 -7.47
CA GLU A 89 -14.89 1.27 -7.45
C GLU A 89 -15.10 1.72 -6.01
N VAL A 90 -14.61 2.91 -5.71
CA VAL A 90 -14.74 3.50 -4.39
C VAL A 90 -15.73 4.65 -4.46
N MET A 91 -16.82 4.53 -3.73
CA MET A 91 -17.89 5.53 -3.65
C MET A 91 -17.67 6.41 -2.43
N SER A 92 -17.95 7.70 -2.58
CA SER A 92 -17.94 8.62 -1.44
C SER A 92 -19.24 8.51 -0.64
N ASP A 93 -19.18 8.91 0.64
CA ASP A 93 -20.38 8.97 1.51
C ASP A 93 -21.47 9.92 0.99
N GLU A 94 -21.11 10.88 0.12
CA GLU A 94 -22.05 11.81 -0.48
C GLU A 94 -22.99 11.15 -1.51
N GLU A 95 -22.64 9.97 -2.01
CA GLU A 95 -23.40 9.18 -2.97
C GLU A 95 -24.32 8.15 -2.27
N ASN A 96 -25.05 8.59 -1.25
CA ASN A 96 -25.82 7.70 -0.34
C ASN A 96 -26.87 6.81 -0.99
N ASP A 97 -27.37 7.14 -2.19
CA ASP A 97 -28.45 6.40 -2.85
C ASP A 97 -27.94 5.25 -3.75
N THR A 98 -26.63 5.11 -3.93
CA THR A 98 -26.07 4.05 -4.77
C THR A 98 -25.82 2.80 -3.94
N PRO A 99 -26.39 1.63 -4.30
CA PRO A 99 -26.10 0.38 -3.60
C PRO A 99 -24.61 0.05 -3.66
N CYS A 100 -24.02 -0.27 -2.53
CA CYS A 100 -22.64 -0.68 -2.42
C CYS A 100 -22.57 -2.06 -1.77
N GLU A 101 -21.63 -2.90 -2.25
CA GLU A 101 -21.50 -4.27 -1.74
C GLU A 101 -20.93 -4.30 -0.32
N TRP A 102 -19.94 -3.44 -0.08
CA TRP A 102 -19.22 -3.36 1.18
C TRP A 102 -19.05 -1.93 1.63
N ASN A 103 -18.97 -1.75 2.94
CA ASN A 103 -18.66 -0.48 3.58
C ASN A 103 -17.29 -0.57 4.24
N LEU A 104 -16.55 0.53 4.14
CA LEU A 104 -15.26 0.73 4.74
C LEU A 104 -15.41 1.72 5.88
N LEU A 105 -15.30 1.23 7.10
CA LEU A 105 -15.47 2.02 8.32
C LEU A 105 -14.11 2.23 8.98
N VAL A 106 -13.85 3.43 9.43
CA VAL A 106 -12.72 3.71 10.32
C VAL A 106 -13.14 3.32 11.72
N GLY A 107 -12.42 2.36 12.29
CA GLY A 107 -12.54 1.98 13.69
C GLY A 107 -11.84 2.97 14.62
N GLU A 108 -11.66 2.58 15.86
CA GLU A 108 -10.85 3.35 16.79
C GLU A 108 -9.38 3.35 16.32
N GLU A 109 -8.76 4.53 16.33
CA GLU A 109 -7.34 4.73 16.01
C GLU A 109 -6.92 4.11 14.64
N ALA A 110 -5.73 3.57 14.47
CA ALA A 110 -5.26 2.99 13.21
C ALA A 110 -5.88 1.60 12.93
N THR A 111 -7.24 1.54 12.91
CA THR A 111 -8.04 0.34 12.64
C THR A 111 -9.06 0.63 11.54
N LEU A 112 -9.25 -0.32 10.64
CA LEU A 112 -10.16 -0.24 9.51
C LEU A 112 -11.03 -1.49 9.44
N VAL A 113 -12.32 -1.32 9.14
CA VAL A 113 -13.29 -2.41 9.09
C VAL A 113 -13.98 -2.44 7.73
N PHE A 114 -13.94 -3.59 7.08
CA PHE A 114 -14.75 -3.91 5.92
C PHE A 114 -15.97 -4.70 6.38
N THR A 115 -17.17 -4.25 6.08
CA THR A 115 -18.40 -4.96 6.41
C THR A 115 -19.50 -4.72 5.40
N ASN A 116 -20.33 -5.71 5.21
CA ASN A 116 -21.61 -5.56 4.49
C ASN A 116 -22.80 -5.36 5.45
N ASN A 117 -22.56 -5.33 6.75
CA ASN A 117 -23.56 -5.17 7.80
C ASN A 117 -23.19 -4.00 8.74
N LEU A 118 -23.87 -2.86 8.57
CA LEU A 118 -23.61 -1.64 9.34
C LEU A 118 -24.20 -1.65 10.76
N GLU A 119 -25.10 -2.59 11.07
CA GLU A 119 -25.75 -2.65 12.38
C GLU A 119 -24.91 -3.38 13.43
N ARG A 120 -23.79 -3.96 13.01
CA ARG A 120 -22.95 -4.79 13.87
C ARG A 120 -21.90 -3.96 14.60
N ASP A 121 -21.84 -4.12 15.91
CA ASP A 121 -20.72 -3.60 16.71
C ASP A 121 -19.54 -4.54 16.58
N LEU A 122 -18.43 -4.04 16.02
CA LEU A 122 -17.24 -4.80 15.69
C LEU A 122 -16.07 -4.28 16.52
N ALA A 123 -15.48 -5.16 17.33
CA ALA A 123 -14.28 -4.88 18.09
C ALA A 123 -13.12 -5.76 17.61
N PHE A 124 -11.97 -5.14 17.36
CA PHE A 124 -10.75 -5.88 17.06
C PHE A 124 -10.18 -6.47 18.36
N HIS A 125 -10.06 -7.78 18.40
CA HIS A 125 -9.42 -8.52 19.51
C HIS A 125 -8.05 -9.01 19.04
N GLY A 126 -7.14 -8.06 18.84
CA GLY A 126 -5.77 -8.35 18.44
C GLY A 126 -4.91 -8.94 19.56
N PRO A 127 -3.66 -9.31 19.25
CA PRO A 127 -2.71 -9.78 20.24
C PRO A 127 -2.45 -8.68 21.28
N ALA A 128 -2.14 -9.11 22.50
CA ALA A 128 -1.83 -8.18 23.60
C ALA A 128 -0.49 -7.45 23.40
N ASP A 129 0.41 -8.04 22.62
CA ASP A 129 1.78 -7.59 22.44
C ASP A 129 1.93 -6.89 21.08
N LEU A 130 1.54 -5.60 21.04
CA LEU A 130 1.80 -4.73 19.91
C LEU A 130 3.15 -4.04 20.07
N GLU A 131 3.79 -3.73 18.94
CA GLU A 131 5.08 -3.05 18.94
C GLU A 131 4.95 -1.58 19.38
N ALA A 132 5.69 -1.19 20.41
CA ALA A 132 5.67 0.19 20.90
C ALA A 132 6.62 1.07 20.08
N LEU A 133 6.08 2.09 19.42
CA LEU A 133 6.87 3.08 18.72
C LEU A 133 7.58 4.01 19.72
N ASP A 134 8.84 4.36 19.42
CA ASP A 134 9.51 5.44 20.11
C ASP A 134 8.77 6.77 19.85
N ARG A 135 8.46 7.51 20.92
CA ARG A 135 7.67 8.72 20.84
C ARG A 135 8.36 9.79 19.98
N THR A 136 9.66 10.00 20.17
CA THR A 136 10.41 11.02 19.45
C THR A 136 10.44 10.70 17.97
N PHE A 137 10.71 9.43 17.63
CA PHE A 137 10.68 8.96 16.25
C PHE A 137 9.31 9.18 15.60
N ALA A 138 8.22 8.82 16.29
CA ALA A 138 6.86 8.97 15.77
C ALA A 138 6.48 10.45 15.55
N GLU A 139 6.83 11.33 16.51
CA GLU A 139 6.58 12.77 16.40
C GLU A 139 7.40 13.39 15.26
N ASP A 140 8.68 13.04 15.11
CA ASP A 140 9.54 13.51 14.03
C ASP A 140 9.07 13.04 12.65
N MET A 141 8.63 11.78 12.53
CA MET A 141 8.05 11.25 11.30
C MET A 141 6.73 11.97 10.93
N ALA A 142 5.85 12.19 11.89
CA ALA A 142 4.60 12.92 11.67
C ALA A 142 4.88 14.37 11.22
N ALA A 143 5.85 15.04 11.86
CA ALA A 143 6.28 16.38 11.48
C ALA A 143 6.89 16.42 10.07
N ALA A 144 7.71 15.44 9.71
CA ALA A 144 8.30 15.34 8.37
C ALA A 144 7.22 15.16 7.29
N TRP A 145 6.26 14.23 7.46
CA TRP A 145 5.12 14.06 6.56
C TRP A 145 4.26 15.32 6.44
N SER A 146 3.96 15.98 7.57
CA SER A 146 3.19 17.23 7.58
C SER A 146 3.87 18.35 6.79
N ARG A 147 5.20 18.43 6.85
CA ARG A 147 5.97 19.41 6.06
C ARG A 147 6.01 19.06 4.58
N GLU A 148 6.17 17.79 4.21
CA GLU A 148 6.12 17.34 2.82
C GLU A 148 4.75 17.62 2.17
N LEU A 149 3.66 17.56 2.94
CA LEU A 149 2.31 17.83 2.49
C LEU A 149 2.01 19.32 2.22
N GLN A 150 2.89 20.23 2.63
CA GLN A 150 2.66 21.66 2.36
C GLN A 150 2.72 21.96 0.87
N LEU A 151 1.76 22.76 0.38
CA LEU A 151 1.64 23.13 -1.04
C LEU A 151 2.89 23.82 -1.61
N ASN A 152 3.65 24.51 -0.76
CA ASN A 152 4.88 25.20 -1.14
C ASN A 152 6.14 24.30 -1.00
N HIS A 153 5.98 23.06 -0.55
CA HIS A 153 7.06 22.11 -0.50
C HIS A 153 7.22 21.46 -1.86
N VAL A 154 8.20 21.87 -2.61
CA VAL A 154 8.53 21.33 -3.93
C VAL A 154 9.90 20.67 -3.86
N SER A 155 9.93 19.36 -4.07
CA SER A 155 11.18 18.63 -4.24
C SER A 155 11.91 19.11 -5.50
N GLN A 156 13.21 19.34 -5.40
CA GLN A 156 14.05 19.69 -6.56
C GLN A 156 14.56 18.44 -7.32
N GLY A 157 14.18 17.23 -6.85
CA GLY A 157 14.54 15.96 -7.46
C GLY A 157 13.68 15.60 -8.68
N ALA A 158 13.34 14.33 -8.77
CA ALA A 158 12.50 13.83 -9.85
C ALA A 158 11.05 14.33 -9.70
N TYR A 159 10.75 15.45 -10.30
CA TYR A 159 9.38 15.96 -10.35
C TYR A 159 8.51 15.06 -11.24
N VAL A 160 7.46 14.50 -10.65
CA VAL A 160 6.41 13.80 -11.38
C VAL A 160 5.12 14.59 -11.20
N SER A 161 4.62 15.21 -12.28
CA SER A 161 3.35 15.95 -12.23
C SER A 161 2.21 15.04 -11.73
N GLU A 162 1.19 15.65 -11.12
CA GLU A 162 0.01 14.93 -10.65
C GLU A 162 -0.61 14.10 -11.78
N SER A 163 -0.79 14.66 -12.96
CA SER A 163 -1.36 13.96 -14.12
C SER A 163 -0.54 12.73 -14.53
N ALA A 164 0.79 12.84 -14.56
CA ALA A 164 1.68 11.72 -14.89
C ALA A 164 1.68 10.64 -13.80
N TYR A 165 1.54 11.05 -12.53
CA TYR A 165 1.38 10.11 -11.42
C TYR A 165 0.06 9.34 -11.55
N LEU A 166 -1.06 10.04 -11.76
CA LEU A 166 -2.39 9.42 -11.87
C LEU A 166 -2.48 8.52 -13.12
N GLU A 167 -1.93 8.93 -14.26
CA GLU A 167 -1.89 8.11 -15.48
C GLU A 167 -1.11 6.80 -15.27
N GLY A 168 0.00 6.86 -14.53
CA GLY A 168 0.83 5.68 -14.24
C GLY A 168 0.41 4.86 -13.01
N ALA A 169 -0.59 5.31 -12.25
CA ALA A 169 -0.91 4.74 -10.94
C ALA A 169 -1.32 3.27 -11.03
N ASN A 170 -2.22 2.90 -11.94
CA ASN A 170 -2.67 1.52 -12.11
C ASN A 170 -1.50 0.55 -12.37
N ALA A 171 -0.61 0.90 -13.28
CA ALA A 171 0.51 0.04 -13.63
C ALA A 171 1.52 -0.08 -12.48
N ARG A 172 1.72 0.99 -11.71
CA ARG A 172 2.68 1.00 -10.60
C ARG A 172 2.12 0.31 -9.35
N LEU A 173 0.87 0.63 -8.98
CA LEU A 173 0.23 0.06 -7.78
C LEU A 173 -0.28 -1.36 -8.00
N GLY A 174 -0.60 -1.74 -9.24
CA GLY A 174 -0.99 -3.10 -9.59
C GLY A 174 0.17 -3.98 -10.09
N LEU A 175 1.43 -3.49 -10.09
CA LEU A 175 2.59 -4.18 -10.69
C LEU A 175 2.28 -4.69 -12.11
N LEU A 176 1.66 -3.86 -12.95
CA LEU A 176 1.30 -4.25 -14.30
C LEU A 176 2.43 -3.95 -15.27
N ALA A 177 2.98 -4.99 -15.88
CA ALA A 177 3.95 -4.89 -16.96
C ALA A 177 3.24 -4.79 -18.33
N GLN A 178 3.95 -4.27 -19.33
CA GLN A 178 3.50 -4.22 -20.71
C GLN A 178 4.34 -5.13 -21.60
N HIS A 179 3.72 -5.64 -22.65
CA HIS A 179 4.43 -6.38 -23.67
C HIS A 179 5.20 -5.45 -24.60
N SER A 180 6.46 -5.81 -24.88
CA SER A 180 7.31 -5.20 -25.90
C SER A 180 7.92 -6.34 -26.74
N GLY A 181 7.23 -6.72 -27.84
CA GLY A 181 7.51 -7.99 -28.52
C GLY A 181 7.23 -9.17 -27.58
N ASP A 182 8.20 -10.09 -27.49
CA ASP A 182 8.12 -11.27 -26.62
C ASP A 182 8.55 -11.00 -25.17
N ALA A 183 9.03 -9.81 -24.87
CA ALA A 183 9.50 -9.43 -23.54
C ALA A 183 8.46 -8.63 -22.75
N LEU A 184 8.50 -8.76 -21.41
CA LEU A 184 7.78 -7.90 -20.49
C LEU A 184 8.68 -6.74 -20.05
N VAL A 185 8.11 -5.55 -19.97
CA VAL A 185 8.78 -4.31 -19.50
C VAL A 185 8.03 -3.74 -18.32
N TRP A 186 8.79 -3.44 -17.26
CA TRP A 186 8.30 -2.72 -16.09
C TRP A 186 9.41 -1.77 -15.56
N PRO A 187 9.13 -0.57 -15.12
CA PRO A 187 7.85 0.13 -15.25
C PRO A 187 7.44 0.35 -16.71
N PRO A 188 6.13 0.44 -16.99
CA PRO A 188 5.63 0.60 -18.35
C PRO A 188 6.10 1.93 -18.96
N ARG A 189 6.27 1.92 -20.28
CA ARG A 189 6.68 3.07 -21.08
C ARG A 189 5.53 3.54 -21.95
N GLN A 190 5.46 4.85 -22.19
CA GLN A 190 4.46 5.41 -23.09
C GLN A 190 4.82 5.21 -24.57
N LEU A 191 6.10 5.30 -24.87
CA LEU A 191 6.63 5.21 -26.23
C LEU A 191 7.74 4.16 -26.33
N ASP A 192 7.80 3.51 -27.46
CA ASP A 192 8.90 2.62 -27.82
C ASP A 192 10.15 3.41 -28.29
N GLN A 193 11.17 2.67 -28.72
CA GLN A 193 12.42 3.26 -29.24
C GLN A 193 12.25 4.02 -30.58
N HIS A 194 11.12 3.86 -31.27
CA HIS A 194 10.77 4.53 -32.52
C HIS A 194 9.82 5.72 -32.30
N GLY A 195 9.40 5.98 -31.04
CA GLY A 195 8.45 7.04 -30.68
C GLY A 195 6.98 6.65 -30.92
N GLU A 196 6.70 5.37 -31.15
CA GLU A 196 5.33 4.88 -31.29
C GLU A 196 4.73 4.53 -29.92
N ARG A 197 3.41 4.74 -29.77
CA ARG A 197 2.72 4.41 -28.51
C ARG A 197 2.74 2.90 -28.25
N ILE A 198 3.20 2.54 -27.06
CA ILE A 198 3.14 1.15 -26.58
C ILE A 198 1.74 0.90 -25.98
N PRO A 199 1.14 -0.30 -26.21
CA PRO A 199 -0.13 -0.67 -25.57
C PRO A 199 -0.07 -0.54 -24.04
N THR A 200 -1.23 -0.27 -23.43
CA THR A 200 -1.37 -0.16 -21.99
C THR A 200 -0.88 -1.40 -21.27
N ALA A 201 -0.19 -1.22 -20.14
CA ALA A 201 0.26 -2.31 -19.29
C ALA A 201 -0.94 -3.09 -18.72
N ASN A 202 -0.94 -4.41 -18.90
CA ASN A 202 -2.05 -5.28 -18.50
C ASN A 202 -1.62 -6.66 -17.98
N GLN A 203 -0.32 -6.95 -17.98
CA GLN A 203 0.20 -8.21 -17.49
C GLN A 203 0.66 -8.04 -16.03
N ALA A 204 -0.06 -8.64 -15.10
CA ALA A 204 0.36 -8.64 -13.70
C ALA A 204 1.69 -9.38 -13.53
N LEU A 205 2.63 -8.77 -12.84
CA LEU A 205 3.83 -9.42 -12.35
C LEU A 205 3.49 -10.26 -11.12
N MET A 206 4.31 -11.26 -10.84
CA MET A 206 4.18 -12.01 -9.59
C MET A 206 4.43 -11.09 -8.39
N ALA A 207 3.76 -11.38 -7.29
CA ALA A 207 3.88 -10.59 -6.07
C ALA A 207 5.22 -10.79 -5.34
N GLN A 208 6.13 -11.59 -5.91
CA GLN A 208 7.44 -11.90 -5.33
C GLN A 208 8.54 -11.69 -6.36
N ALA A 209 9.72 -11.29 -5.89
CA ALA A 209 10.91 -11.12 -6.71
C ALA A 209 12.18 -11.39 -5.89
N THR A 210 13.29 -11.66 -6.61
CA THR A 210 14.59 -11.93 -6.00
C THR A 210 15.44 -10.67 -5.96
N VAL A 211 16.06 -10.38 -4.84
CA VAL A 211 17.00 -9.26 -4.67
C VAL A 211 18.30 -9.56 -5.41
N GLU A 212 18.64 -8.74 -6.41
CA GLU A 212 19.92 -8.79 -7.13
C GLU A 212 20.98 -7.85 -6.51
N SER A 213 20.54 -6.71 -5.97
CA SER A 213 21.41 -5.79 -5.24
C SER A 213 20.57 -4.90 -4.31
N TRP A 214 21.22 -4.23 -3.38
CA TRP A 214 20.58 -3.28 -2.47
C TRP A 214 21.50 -2.13 -2.11
N THR A 215 20.93 -1.04 -1.62
CA THR A 215 21.67 0.09 -1.09
C THR A 215 20.92 0.80 0.02
N LYS A 216 21.66 1.37 0.96
CA LYS A 216 21.13 2.28 1.97
C LYS A 216 21.79 3.64 1.78
N LEU A 217 21.02 4.62 1.33
CA LEU A 217 21.47 5.99 1.17
C LEU A 217 21.38 6.69 2.53
N SER A 218 22.47 7.29 2.97
CA SER A 218 22.46 8.16 4.16
C SER A 218 21.57 9.38 3.93
N ALA A 219 21.17 10.05 5.01
CA ALA A 219 20.38 11.27 4.92
C ALA A 219 20.98 12.33 3.96
N ALA A 220 22.31 12.47 3.94
CA ALA A 220 23.01 13.42 3.05
C ALA A 220 23.00 13.00 1.57
N GLY A 221 22.85 11.70 1.29
CA GLY A 221 22.83 11.15 -0.07
C GLY A 221 21.42 10.82 -0.57
N ALA A 222 20.42 11.02 0.27
CA ALA A 222 19.02 10.74 -0.10
C ALA A 222 18.53 11.74 -1.15
N PRO A 223 17.72 11.29 -2.14
CA PRO A 223 17.03 12.19 -3.05
C PRO A 223 16.18 13.24 -2.32
N SER A 224 15.99 14.39 -2.94
CA SER A 224 15.36 15.56 -2.29
C SER A 224 13.93 15.31 -1.82
N GLU A 225 13.19 14.42 -2.46
CA GLU A 225 11.85 14.00 -2.06
C GLU A 225 11.81 13.27 -0.71
N PHE A 226 12.94 12.76 -0.25
CA PHE A 226 13.08 12.08 1.04
C PHE A 226 13.87 12.89 2.07
N ALA A 227 14.29 14.11 1.73
CA ALA A 227 15.23 14.91 2.54
C ALA A 227 14.75 15.17 3.97
N LEU A 228 13.43 15.22 4.19
CA LEU A 228 12.84 15.44 5.52
C LEU A 228 12.76 14.15 6.35
N ARG A 229 12.52 13.01 5.72
CA ARG A 229 12.33 11.72 6.42
C ARG A 229 13.60 10.91 6.52
N ALA A 230 14.52 11.02 5.57
CA ALA A 230 15.76 10.27 5.58
C ALA A 230 16.61 10.45 6.86
N PRO A 231 16.70 11.65 7.47
CA PRO A 231 17.38 11.80 8.76
C PRO A 231 16.70 11.03 9.90
N VAL A 232 15.36 11.02 9.92
CA VAL A 232 14.56 10.35 10.97
C VAL A 232 14.69 8.82 10.83
N LEU A 233 14.65 8.32 9.58
CA LEU A 233 14.78 6.90 9.25
C LEU A 233 16.24 6.37 9.36
N GLY A 234 17.22 7.25 9.57
CA GLY A 234 18.63 6.86 9.52
C GLY A 234 19.10 6.45 8.11
N GLY A 235 18.38 6.89 7.08
CA GLY A 235 18.68 6.65 5.67
C GLY A 235 17.49 6.06 4.90
N ILE A 236 17.62 5.98 3.57
CA ILE A 236 16.62 5.40 2.67
C ILE A 236 17.18 4.11 2.09
N GLN A 237 16.44 3.02 2.28
CA GLN A 237 16.85 1.70 1.84
C GLN A 237 16.10 1.29 0.58
N THR A 238 16.84 0.76 -0.41
CA THR A 238 16.30 0.31 -1.68
C THR A 238 16.84 -1.06 -2.06
N VAL A 239 16.03 -1.82 -2.78
CA VAL A 239 16.39 -3.09 -3.39
C VAL A 239 16.23 -2.99 -4.91
N PHE A 240 17.16 -3.58 -5.65
CA PHE A 240 17.03 -3.87 -7.06
C PHE A 240 16.70 -5.35 -7.21
N VAL A 241 15.57 -5.64 -7.81
CA VAL A 241 15.01 -6.98 -7.85
C VAL A 241 14.77 -7.46 -9.28
N GLN A 242 14.75 -8.78 -9.46
CA GLN A 242 14.32 -9.47 -10.66
C GLN A 242 13.04 -10.26 -10.38
N PHE A 243 12.02 -10.02 -11.18
CA PHE A 243 10.81 -10.85 -11.23
C PHE A 243 11.07 -12.12 -12.05
N GLU A 244 10.43 -13.22 -11.68
CA GLU A 244 10.56 -14.49 -12.41
C GLU A 244 10.15 -14.34 -13.89
N GLN A 245 9.18 -13.47 -14.20
CA GLN A 245 8.74 -13.18 -15.56
C GLN A 245 9.73 -12.33 -16.39
N GLY A 246 10.88 -11.95 -15.81
CA GLY A 246 11.98 -11.28 -16.50
C GLY A 246 12.18 -9.80 -16.21
N PRO A 247 11.16 -8.96 -15.94
CA PRO A 247 11.38 -7.56 -15.60
C PRO A 247 12.23 -7.38 -14.34
N ARG A 248 12.89 -6.23 -14.29
CA ARG A 248 13.67 -5.78 -13.13
C ARG A 248 13.17 -4.43 -12.68
N GLY A 249 13.30 -4.14 -11.37
CA GLY A 249 12.88 -2.87 -10.82
C GLY A 249 13.62 -2.47 -9.56
N VAL A 250 13.61 -1.17 -9.27
CA VAL A 250 14.10 -0.62 -8.01
C VAL A 250 12.90 -0.29 -7.14
N PHE A 251 12.92 -0.76 -5.90
CA PHE A 251 11.89 -0.50 -4.91
C PHE A 251 12.49 0.01 -3.62
N LEU A 252 11.79 0.91 -2.95
CA LEU A 252 12.08 1.24 -1.57
C LEU A 252 11.73 0.03 -0.69
N VAL A 253 12.45 -0.16 0.40
CA VAL A 253 12.01 -1.04 1.49
C VAL A 253 10.95 -0.31 2.30
N ALA A 254 9.95 -1.01 2.83
CA ALA A 254 8.95 -0.41 3.71
C ALA A 254 9.63 0.14 4.97
N ASP A 255 9.25 1.37 5.36
CA ASP A 255 9.93 2.10 6.43
C ASP A 255 9.64 1.47 7.82
N ASP A 256 8.57 0.67 7.91
CA ASP A 256 8.14 -0.06 9.08
C ASP A 256 8.51 -1.56 9.05
N ALA A 257 9.28 -2.01 8.07
CA ALA A 257 9.76 -3.39 8.03
C ALA A 257 11.13 -3.50 8.72
N GLU A 258 11.23 -4.38 9.71
CA GLU A 258 12.53 -4.81 10.25
C GLU A 258 13.23 -5.74 9.24
N TYR A 259 13.84 -5.14 8.21
CA TYR A 259 14.46 -5.89 7.14
C TYR A 259 15.79 -5.30 6.70
N GLU A 260 16.83 -6.11 6.74
CA GLU A 260 18.14 -5.83 6.15
C GLU A 260 18.31 -6.70 4.90
N PRO A 261 18.15 -6.13 3.68
CA PRO A 261 18.23 -6.92 2.45
C PRO A 261 19.59 -7.58 2.23
N ALA A 262 19.55 -8.82 1.71
CA ALA A 262 20.71 -9.51 1.18
C ALA A 262 20.47 -9.95 -0.27
N ILE A 263 21.55 -10.13 -1.03
CA ILE A 263 21.46 -10.66 -2.40
C ILE A 263 20.93 -12.09 -2.35
N GLY A 264 19.89 -12.36 -3.15
CA GLY A 264 19.24 -13.66 -3.20
C GLY A 264 17.96 -13.77 -2.35
N ASP A 265 17.70 -12.78 -1.48
CA ASP A 265 16.46 -12.75 -0.70
C ASP A 265 15.23 -12.70 -1.60
N GLN A 266 14.16 -13.31 -1.12
CA GLN A 266 12.83 -13.17 -1.70
C GLN A 266 12.09 -12.03 -1.01
N VAL A 267 11.55 -11.12 -1.79
CA VAL A 267 10.75 -10.00 -1.32
C VAL A 267 9.36 -10.04 -1.93
N SER A 268 8.38 -9.59 -1.15
CA SER A 268 7.02 -9.28 -1.58
C SER A 268 6.83 -7.77 -1.66
N PHE A 269 5.72 -7.33 -2.23
CA PHE A 269 5.43 -5.91 -2.44
C PHE A 269 4.12 -5.52 -1.77
N VAL A 270 4.16 -4.35 -1.13
CA VAL A 270 3.01 -3.75 -0.45
C VAL A 270 2.88 -2.30 -0.87
N VAL A 271 1.65 -1.81 -0.92
CA VAL A 271 1.40 -0.39 -1.19
C VAL A 271 1.65 0.41 0.08
N ARG A 272 2.52 1.43 -0.01
CA ARG A 272 2.86 2.35 1.07
C ARG A 272 2.91 3.79 0.56
N ARG A 273 2.94 4.75 1.49
CA ARG A 273 3.26 6.13 1.18
C ARG A 273 4.72 6.22 0.76
N ILE A 274 4.99 6.85 -0.38
CA ILE A 274 6.34 7.02 -0.91
C ILE A 274 6.90 8.40 -0.52
N TYR A 275 6.22 9.48 -0.88
CA TYR A 275 6.50 10.86 -0.51
C TYR A 275 5.25 11.71 -0.71
N ALA A 276 5.28 12.95 -0.24
CA ALA A 276 4.22 13.90 -0.54
C ALA A 276 4.78 15.10 -1.31
N GLN A 277 3.99 15.62 -2.22
CA GLN A 277 4.34 16.77 -3.04
C GLN A 277 3.09 17.53 -3.45
N GLU A 278 3.13 18.86 -3.38
CA GLU A 278 2.02 19.72 -3.77
C GLU A 278 0.69 19.37 -3.07
N GLY A 279 0.77 19.01 -1.79
CA GLY A 279 -0.39 18.63 -0.99
C GLY A 279 -0.93 17.22 -1.24
N LEU A 280 -0.29 16.42 -2.10
CA LEU A 280 -0.72 15.08 -2.45
C LEU A 280 0.28 14.02 -1.98
N ILE A 281 -0.23 13.00 -1.30
CA ILE A 281 0.55 11.79 -0.99
C ILE A 281 0.68 10.95 -2.26
N ARG A 282 1.91 10.55 -2.58
CA ARG A 282 2.22 9.61 -3.64
C ARG A 282 2.37 8.22 -3.02
N TYR A 283 1.51 7.30 -3.43
CA TYR A 283 1.57 5.90 -3.06
C TYR A 283 2.36 5.10 -4.09
N GLY A 284 2.98 4.03 -3.66
CA GLY A 284 3.71 3.12 -4.54
C GLY A 284 4.00 1.80 -3.85
N MET A 285 4.53 0.85 -4.62
CA MET A 285 4.99 -0.42 -4.08
C MET A 285 6.31 -0.25 -3.34
N LYS A 286 6.37 -0.79 -2.12
CA LYS A 286 7.60 -0.99 -1.35
C LYS A 286 7.83 -2.48 -1.11
N ALA A 287 9.09 -2.85 -0.99
CA ALA A 287 9.49 -4.23 -0.72
C ALA A 287 9.42 -4.54 0.78
N ILE A 288 8.93 -5.72 1.11
CA ILE A 288 9.00 -6.33 2.44
C ILE A 288 9.61 -7.73 2.30
N PRO A 289 10.23 -8.30 3.36
CA PRO A 289 10.70 -9.68 3.31
C PRO A 289 9.49 -10.60 3.09
N THR A 290 9.69 -11.63 2.27
CA THR A 290 8.70 -12.70 2.19
C THR A 290 8.83 -13.54 3.45
N ASN A 291 7.80 -13.57 4.29
CA ASN A 291 7.79 -14.46 5.43
C ASN A 291 7.88 -15.90 4.91
N SER A 292 8.96 -16.59 5.25
CA SER A 292 9.23 -17.99 4.91
C SER A 292 8.38 -18.95 5.73
#